data_60b246de1fcfae7702fb1a5d13c99d66
#
_entry.id   60b246de1fcfae7702fb1a5d13c99d66
#
_cell.length_a   1.000
_cell.length_b   1.000
_cell.length_c   1.000
_cell.angle_alpha   90.00
_cell.angle_beta   90.00
_cell.angle_gamma   90.00
#
_symmetry.space_group_name_H-M   'P 1'
#
loop_
_entity.id
_entity.type
_entity.pdbx_description
1 polymer ?
#
loop_
_entity_poly.entity_id
_entity_poly.type
_entity_poly.pdbx_seq_one_letter_code
_entity_poly.pdbx_strand_id
1 'polypeptide(L)'
;MCIRDRLLDEPTAGMDALSRRQMWNLLRKLNEKNLTILLTTHYMEEAQSLCNRVALMDHGKLEEVSTPQALIESLGAYAVDEMTADGTQNHYFHTRQEAIRYLEELTGQASLRETTLEDVFVERAGKHLISK
;
A
#
# COMPACT_ATOMS: atom_id res chain seq x y z
N MET A 1 20.11 30.07 5.64
CA MET A 1 19.90 28.69 6.03
C MET A 1 18.81 28.07 5.20
N CYS A 2 19.15 27.09 4.38
CA CYS A 2 18.16 26.42 3.52
C CYS A 2 17.49 25.30 4.30
N ILE A 3 16.19 25.42 4.50
CA ILE A 3 15.41 24.33 5.10
C ILE A 3 15.17 23.30 4.00
N ARG A 4 15.78 22.13 4.14
CA ARG A 4 15.68 21.05 3.16
C ARG A 4 14.60 20.03 3.48
N ASP A 5 13.84 20.29 4.54
CA ASP A 5 12.81 19.36 5.01
C ASP A 5 11.44 19.96 4.81
N ARG A 6 10.48 19.12 4.44
CA ARG A 6 9.07 19.51 4.28
C ARG A 6 8.18 18.56 5.03
N LEU A 7 7.18 19.13 5.69
CA LEU A 7 6.11 18.38 6.34
C LEU A 7 4.82 18.64 5.56
N LEU A 8 4.21 17.59 5.06
CA LEU A 8 2.99 17.68 4.26
C LEU A 8 1.91 16.80 4.89
N ASP A 9 0.76 17.38 5.16
CA ASP A 9 -0.37 16.66 5.71
C ASP A 9 -1.41 16.45 4.62
N GLU A 10 -1.57 15.20 4.20
CA GLU A 10 -2.48 14.77 3.15
C GLU A 10 -2.40 15.69 1.91
N PRO A 11 -1.23 15.80 1.27
CA PRO A 11 -0.98 16.84 0.27
C PRO A 11 -1.86 16.75 -0.98
N THR A 12 -2.43 15.59 -1.27
CA THR A 12 -3.27 15.40 -2.46
C THR A 12 -4.75 15.22 -2.14
N ALA A 13 -5.16 15.48 -0.90
CA ALA A 13 -6.56 15.36 -0.50
C ALA A 13 -7.44 16.29 -1.36
N GLY A 14 -8.53 15.74 -1.86
CA GLY A 14 -9.48 16.49 -2.69
C GLY A 14 -9.06 16.70 -4.14
N MET A 15 -7.89 16.24 -4.55
CA MET A 15 -7.43 16.34 -5.94
C MET A 15 -8.00 15.22 -6.81
N ASP A 16 -8.22 15.52 -8.10
CA ASP A 16 -8.56 14.49 -9.07
C ASP A 16 -7.32 13.64 -9.40
N ALA A 17 -7.51 12.56 -10.18
CA ALA A 17 -6.44 11.62 -10.49
C ALA A 17 -5.27 12.28 -11.24
N LEU A 18 -5.58 13.16 -12.19
CA LEU A 18 -4.54 13.84 -12.98
C LEU A 18 -3.73 14.79 -12.13
N SER A 19 -4.40 15.62 -11.35
CA SER A 19 -3.74 16.59 -10.46
C SER A 19 -2.88 15.87 -9.42
N ARG A 20 -3.37 14.75 -8.90
CA ARG A 20 -2.63 13.95 -7.93
C ARG A 20 -1.34 13.41 -8.53
N ARG A 21 -1.38 12.88 -9.74
CA ARG A 21 -0.18 12.36 -10.43
C ARG A 21 0.82 13.47 -10.70
N GLN A 22 0.36 14.65 -11.06
CA GLN A 22 1.22 15.81 -11.27
C GLN A 22 1.91 16.22 -9.98
N MET A 23 1.18 16.22 -8.87
CA MET A 23 1.76 16.51 -7.55
C MET A 23 2.78 15.45 -7.15
N TRP A 24 2.48 14.18 -7.38
CA TRP A 24 3.41 13.09 -7.08
C TRP A 24 4.72 13.25 -7.87
N ASN A 25 4.64 13.61 -9.15
CA ASN A 25 5.83 13.84 -9.96
C ASN A 25 6.66 15.00 -9.42
N LEU A 26 6.00 16.08 -8.99
CA LEU A 26 6.68 17.21 -8.38
C LEU A 26 7.40 16.81 -7.11
N LEU A 27 6.74 16.06 -6.24
CA LEU A 27 7.32 15.60 -4.98
C LEU A 27 8.53 14.69 -5.21
N ARG A 28 8.46 13.79 -6.22
CA ARG A 28 9.59 12.96 -6.58
C ARG A 28 10.79 13.77 -7.03
N LYS A 29 10.56 14.79 -7.85
CA LYS A 29 11.64 15.67 -8.32
C LYS A 29 12.28 16.43 -7.17
N LEU A 30 11.49 16.90 -6.22
CA LEU A 30 12.01 17.60 -5.04
C LEU A 30 12.84 16.66 -4.17
N ASN A 31 12.40 15.41 -4.03
CA ASN A 31 13.14 14.41 -3.26
C ASN A 31 14.47 14.06 -3.92
N GLU A 32 14.52 14.01 -5.24
CA GLU A 32 15.75 13.77 -6.00
C GLU A 32 16.80 14.86 -5.77
N LYS A 33 16.36 16.06 -5.41
CA LYS A 33 17.23 17.18 -5.09
C LYS A 33 17.66 17.20 -3.61
N ASN A 34 17.61 16.06 -2.95
CA ASN A 34 17.99 15.89 -1.54
C ASN A 34 17.08 16.62 -0.55
N LEU A 35 15.83 16.86 -0.93
CA LEU A 35 14.82 17.37 -0.02
C LEU A 35 14.17 16.21 0.73
N THR A 36 14.25 16.24 2.06
CA THR A 36 13.56 15.24 2.87
C THR A 36 12.10 15.65 3.04
N ILE A 37 11.20 14.74 2.73
CA ILE A 37 9.76 14.99 2.80
C ILE A 37 9.12 13.98 3.74
N LEU A 38 8.45 14.49 4.77
CA LEU A 38 7.59 13.68 5.62
C LEU A 38 6.14 14.03 5.29
N LEU A 39 5.37 13.05 4.83
CA LEU A 39 3.97 13.30 4.52
C LEU A 39 3.07 12.32 5.27
N THR A 40 1.87 12.78 5.55
CA THR A 40 0.82 11.92 6.07
C THR A 40 -0.21 11.70 4.97
N THR A 41 -0.75 10.50 4.89
CA THR A 41 -1.78 10.18 3.92
C THR A 41 -2.59 8.98 4.39
N HIS A 42 -3.86 8.93 4.01
CA HIS A 42 -4.67 7.73 4.16
C HIS A 42 -4.86 7.01 2.81
N TYR A 43 -4.26 7.54 1.75
CA TYR A 43 -4.25 6.89 0.43
C TYR A 43 -3.03 5.97 0.35
N MET A 44 -3.25 4.67 0.46
CA MET A 44 -2.15 3.70 0.43
C MET A 44 -1.41 3.72 -0.90
N GLU A 45 -2.10 4.03 -1.99
CA GLU A 45 -1.46 4.17 -3.29
C GLU A 45 -0.43 5.30 -3.31
N GLU A 46 -0.74 6.41 -2.65
CA GLU A 46 0.19 7.53 -2.53
C GLU A 46 1.45 7.12 -1.75
N ALA A 47 1.25 6.45 -0.61
CA ALA A 47 2.37 5.98 0.19
C ALA A 47 3.23 4.98 -0.59
N GLN A 48 2.61 4.05 -1.30
CA GLN A 48 3.33 3.05 -2.08
C GLN A 48 4.12 3.66 -3.22
N SER A 49 3.56 4.65 -3.90
CA SER A 49 4.18 5.26 -5.07
C SER A 49 5.28 6.25 -4.75
N LEU A 50 5.14 6.99 -3.65
CA LEU A 50 6.03 8.10 -3.34
C LEU A 50 7.08 7.80 -2.29
N CYS A 51 6.72 7.00 -1.29
CA CYS A 51 7.52 6.92 -0.08
C CYS A 51 8.61 5.86 -0.18
N ASN A 52 9.82 6.21 0.25
CA ASN A 52 10.92 5.26 0.40
C ASN A 52 10.69 4.38 1.63
N ARG A 53 10.11 4.97 2.68
CA ARG A 53 9.75 4.27 3.91
C ARG A 53 8.38 4.72 4.34
N VAL A 54 7.61 3.80 4.89
CA VAL A 54 6.28 4.10 5.42
C VAL A 54 6.20 3.65 6.87
N ALA A 55 5.47 4.42 7.66
CA ALA A 55 5.14 4.08 9.02
C ALA A 55 3.63 3.84 9.08
N LEU A 56 3.23 2.65 9.48
CA LEU A 56 1.83 2.32 9.64
C LEU A 56 1.39 2.71 11.04
N MET A 57 0.35 3.53 11.12
CA MET A 57 -0.20 3.97 12.40
C MET A 57 -1.63 3.49 12.55
N ASP A 58 -1.96 3.04 13.75
CA ASP A 58 -3.30 2.58 14.07
C ASP A 58 -3.63 3.02 15.50
N HIS A 59 -4.76 3.72 15.65
CA HIS A 59 -5.22 4.24 16.94
C HIS A 59 -4.13 5.03 17.70
N GLY A 60 -3.39 5.86 16.96
CA GLY A 60 -2.35 6.70 17.52
C GLY A 60 -1.05 5.99 17.86
N LYS A 61 -0.94 4.70 17.55
CA LYS A 61 0.27 3.92 17.79
C LYS A 61 0.99 3.63 16.49
N LEU A 62 2.32 3.68 16.55
CA LEU A 62 3.18 3.30 15.44
C LEU A 62 3.32 1.78 15.45
N GLU A 63 2.70 1.13 14.45
CA GLU A 63 2.71 -0.33 14.38
C GLU A 63 3.98 -0.86 13.72
N GLU A 64 4.41 -0.23 12.64
CA GLU A 64 5.53 -0.74 11.86
C GLU A 64 6.12 0.35 10.98
N VAL A 65 7.44 0.34 10.82
CA VAL A 65 8.16 1.22 9.88
C VAL A 65 8.98 0.33 8.95
N SER A 66 8.75 0.45 7.65
CA SER A 66 9.48 -0.34 6.66
C SER A 66 9.34 0.27 5.27
N THR A 67 9.99 -0.33 4.28
CA THR A 67 9.75 0.05 2.89
C THR A 67 8.42 -0.53 2.42
N PRO A 68 7.73 0.12 1.47
CA PRO A 68 6.51 -0.47 0.91
C PRO A 68 6.73 -1.87 0.36
N GLN A 69 7.86 -2.09 -0.30
CA GLN A 69 8.17 -3.39 -0.89
C GLN A 69 8.33 -4.48 0.19
N ALA A 70 9.02 -4.17 1.27
CA ALA A 70 9.21 -5.12 2.37
C ALA A 70 7.88 -5.49 3.03
N LEU A 71 6.99 -4.52 3.20
CA LEU A 71 5.66 -4.76 3.75
C LEU A 71 4.83 -5.64 2.84
N ILE A 72 4.86 -5.38 1.54
CA ILE A 72 4.14 -6.18 0.55
C ILE A 72 4.67 -7.62 0.53
N GLU A 73 5.98 -7.79 0.54
CA GLU A 73 6.59 -9.11 0.55
C GLU A 73 6.30 -9.90 1.82
N SER A 74 6.13 -9.21 2.96
CA SER A 74 5.79 -9.87 4.21
C SER A 74 4.39 -10.52 4.16
N LEU A 75 3.48 -9.95 3.38
CA LEU A 75 2.15 -10.52 3.18
C LEU A 75 2.16 -11.58 2.08
N GLY A 76 2.92 -11.34 1.03
CA GLY A 76 2.99 -12.15 -0.17
C GLY A 76 2.85 -11.26 -1.40
N ALA A 77 3.78 -11.36 -2.34
CA ALA A 77 3.88 -10.44 -3.48
C ALA A 77 2.73 -10.57 -4.48
N TYR A 78 1.99 -11.68 -4.44
CA TYR A 78 0.91 -11.96 -5.39
C TYR A 78 -0.39 -12.23 -4.66
N ALA A 79 -1.48 -11.73 -5.21
CA ALA A 79 -2.80 -11.86 -4.63
C ALA A 79 -3.76 -12.50 -5.63
N VAL A 80 -4.61 -13.37 -5.12
CA VAL A 80 -5.72 -13.93 -5.88
C VAL A 80 -7.00 -13.46 -5.22
N ASP A 81 -7.81 -12.73 -5.96
CA ASP A 81 -9.12 -12.27 -5.50
C ASP A 81 -10.17 -13.26 -5.99
N GLU A 82 -10.79 -13.93 -5.05
CA GLU A 82 -11.82 -14.93 -5.32
C GLU A 82 -13.20 -14.37 -5.03
N MET A 83 -14.08 -14.44 -6.00
CA MET A 83 -15.46 -14.00 -5.83
C MET A 83 -16.28 -15.12 -5.22
N THR A 84 -16.77 -14.92 -4.02
CA THR A 84 -17.60 -15.89 -3.32
C THR A 84 -19.02 -15.34 -3.09
N ALA A 85 -19.93 -16.19 -2.64
CA ALA A 85 -21.29 -15.78 -2.30
C ALA A 85 -21.30 -14.73 -1.18
N ASP A 86 -20.29 -14.75 -0.31
CA ASP A 86 -20.17 -13.82 0.81
C ASP A 86 -19.33 -12.59 0.48
N GLY A 87 -18.91 -12.43 -0.76
CA GLY A 87 -18.10 -11.30 -1.21
C GLY A 87 -16.75 -11.75 -1.75
N THR A 88 -15.84 -10.80 -1.89
CA THR A 88 -14.49 -11.07 -2.39
C THR A 88 -13.59 -11.53 -1.27
N GLN A 89 -12.91 -12.66 -1.47
CA GLN A 89 -11.87 -13.14 -0.57
C GLN A 89 -10.51 -12.95 -1.21
N ASN A 90 -9.55 -12.44 -0.44
CA ASN A 90 -8.21 -12.18 -0.92
C ASN A 90 -7.26 -13.22 -0.34
N HIS A 91 -6.48 -13.83 -1.23
CA HIS A 91 -5.49 -14.83 -0.86
C HIS A 91 -4.11 -14.36 -1.32
N TYR A 92 -3.09 -14.51 -0.48
CA TYR A 92 -1.76 -13.98 -0.75
C TYR A 92 -0.73 -15.08 -0.84
N PHE A 93 0.18 -14.93 -1.81
CA PHE A 93 1.19 -15.94 -2.12
C PHE A 93 2.55 -15.26 -2.32
N HIS A 94 3.61 -15.95 -1.92
CA HIS A 94 4.96 -15.41 -2.05
C HIS A 94 5.51 -15.55 -3.47
N THR A 95 5.07 -16.53 -4.22
CA THR A 95 5.51 -16.72 -5.59
C THR A 95 4.33 -16.68 -6.56
N ARG A 96 4.63 -16.25 -7.78
CA ARG A 96 3.62 -16.22 -8.84
C ARG A 96 3.10 -17.63 -9.17
N GLN A 97 4.00 -18.62 -9.12
CA GLN A 97 3.62 -20.01 -9.42
C GLN A 97 2.61 -20.56 -8.44
N GLU A 98 2.78 -20.27 -7.15
CA GLU A 98 1.81 -20.67 -6.14
C GLU A 98 0.45 -20.02 -6.37
N ALA A 99 0.44 -18.74 -6.72
CA ALA A 99 -0.77 -17.99 -6.99
C ALA A 99 -1.50 -18.54 -8.21
N ILE A 100 -0.76 -18.86 -9.29
CA ILE A 100 -1.34 -19.42 -10.50
C ILE A 100 -1.93 -20.80 -10.21
N ARG A 101 -1.23 -21.63 -9.45
CA ARG A 101 -1.70 -22.96 -9.09
C ARG A 101 -3.01 -22.89 -8.33
N TYR A 102 -3.08 -21.98 -7.37
CA TYR A 102 -4.31 -21.77 -6.60
C TYR A 102 -5.46 -21.31 -7.51
N LEU A 103 -5.17 -20.38 -8.42
CA LEU A 103 -6.15 -19.84 -9.35
C LEU A 103 -6.73 -20.93 -10.25
N GLU A 104 -5.88 -21.84 -10.73
CA GLU A 104 -6.29 -22.94 -11.59
C GLU A 104 -7.22 -23.93 -10.90
N GLU A 105 -7.13 -24.07 -9.59
CA GLU A 105 -7.97 -24.97 -8.81
C GLU A 105 -9.36 -24.39 -8.51
N LEU A 106 -9.53 -23.08 -8.72
CA LEU A 106 -10.80 -22.43 -8.45
C LEU A 106 -11.77 -22.61 -9.59
N THR A 107 -13.04 -22.88 -9.25
CA THR A 107 -14.11 -23.08 -10.22
C THR A 107 -14.93 -21.81 -10.46
N GLY A 108 -14.85 -20.84 -9.56
CA GLY A 108 -15.57 -19.58 -9.66
C GLY A 108 -14.75 -18.48 -10.33
N GLN A 109 -15.27 -17.28 -10.28
CA GLN A 109 -14.56 -16.11 -10.79
C GLN A 109 -13.44 -15.72 -9.83
N ALA A 110 -12.25 -15.54 -10.39
CA ALA A 110 -11.09 -15.12 -9.62
C ALA A 110 -10.11 -14.40 -10.53
N SER A 111 -9.28 -13.55 -9.94
CA SER A 111 -8.25 -12.82 -10.68
C SER A 111 -6.94 -12.81 -9.91
N LEU A 112 -5.84 -12.82 -10.66
CA LEU A 112 -4.49 -12.72 -10.12
C LEU A 112 -4.00 -11.29 -10.31
N ARG A 113 -3.40 -10.74 -9.28
CA ARG A 113 -2.79 -9.41 -9.34
C ARG A 113 -1.60 -9.34 -8.40
N GLU A 114 -0.87 -8.25 -8.48
CA GLU A 114 0.18 -7.98 -7.51
C GLU A 114 -0.43 -7.44 -6.22
N THR A 115 0.17 -7.79 -5.10
CA THR A 115 -0.22 -7.29 -3.78
C THR A 115 0.12 -5.80 -3.67
N THR A 116 -0.75 -5.03 -3.04
CA THR A 116 -0.56 -3.60 -2.83
C THR A 116 -0.37 -3.29 -1.35
N LEU A 117 0.11 -2.08 -1.06
CA LEU A 117 0.24 -1.62 0.32
C LEU A 117 -1.13 -1.54 1.00
N GLU A 118 -2.19 -1.24 0.25
CA GLU A 118 -3.55 -1.25 0.79
C GLU A 118 -3.92 -2.63 1.33
N ASP A 119 -3.54 -3.69 0.63
CA ASP A 119 -3.77 -5.06 1.10
C ASP A 119 -3.11 -5.30 2.45
N VAL A 120 -1.87 -4.84 2.61
CA VAL A 120 -1.13 -4.97 3.87
C VAL A 120 -1.86 -4.27 4.99
N PHE A 121 -2.29 -3.04 4.74
CA PHE A 121 -3.00 -2.24 5.74
C PHE A 121 -4.32 -2.90 6.15
N VAL A 122 -5.11 -3.35 5.19
CA VAL A 122 -6.40 -4.00 5.45
C VAL A 122 -6.21 -5.28 6.26
N GLU A 123 -5.23 -6.10 5.91
CA GLU A 123 -4.95 -7.34 6.62
C GLU A 123 -4.52 -7.09 8.06
N ARG A 124 -3.67 -6.09 8.29
CA ARG A 124 -3.22 -5.75 9.64
C ARG A 124 -4.35 -5.16 10.49
N ALA A 125 -5.15 -4.30 9.90
CA ALA A 125 -6.31 -3.73 10.58
C ALA A 125 -7.34 -4.82 10.91
N GLY A 126 -7.56 -5.76 9.99
CA GLY A 126 -8.46 -6.88 10.19
C GLY A 126 -8.03 -7.76 11.35
N LYS A 127 -6.74 -8.09 11.43
CA LYS A 127 -6.20 -8.87 12.54
C LYS A 127 -6.36 -8.14 13.87
N HIS A 128 -6.14 -6.84 13.86
CA HIS A 128 -6.28 -6.03 15.06
C HIS A 128 -7.72 -6.03 15.56
N LEU A 129 -8.69 -5.97 14.66
CA LEU A 129 -10.10 -6.02 15.00
C LEU A 129 -10.55 -7.39 15.53
N ILE A 130 -9.93 -8.46 15.05
CA ILE A 130 -10.27 -9.83 15.44
C ILE A 130 -9.60 -10.26 16.73
N SER A 131 -8.44 -9.70 17.04
CA SER A 131 -7.63 -10.11 18.20
C SER A 131 -8.03 -9.44 19.53
N LYS A 132 -9.28 -9.17 19.68
CA LYS A 132 -9.80 -8.66 20.95
C LYS A 132 -9.83 -9.75 22.01
#